data_0cba4db78a8f9e0f88d7b30362d0db12
#
_entry.id   0cba4db78a8f9e0f88d7b30362d0db12
#
_cell.length_a   1.000
_cell.length_b   1.000
_cell.length_c   1.000
_cell.angle_alpha   90.00
_cell.angle_beta   90.00
_cell.angle_gamma   90.00
#
_symmetry.space_group_name_H-M   'P 1'
#
loop_
_entity.id
_entity.type
_entity.pdbx_description
1 polymer ?
#
loop_
_entity_poly.entity_id
_entity_poly.type
_entity_poly.pdbx_seq_one_letter_code
_entity_poly.pdbx_strand_id
1 'polypeptide(L)'
;MSDIKPNPETRIAPFQRKEMRRTIHNNEWWFVVVDVVAALTDAANPTDYLNKIRRRDPELAKGYGHIVHPLLIQTTGGPQNLNCANSEGLFRIIQSIPSP
;
A
#
# COMPACT_ATOMS: atom_id res chain seq x y z
N MET A 1 9.65 10.17 -29.18
CA MET A 1 9.32 9.74 -29.29
C MET A 1 8.93 9.59 -29.31
N SER A 2 8.95 9.55 -28.83
CA SER A 2 8.53 9.00 -28.79
C SER A 2 8.07 8.75 -28.62
N ASP A 3 7.95 8.68 -28.42
CA ASP A 3 7.45 8.05 -28.28
C ASP A 3 7.45 7.75 -27.69
N ILE A 4 7.78 8.03 -27.08
CA ILE A 4 7.70 7.49 -26.48
C ILE A 4 6.95 7.46 -25.94
N LYS A 5 6.72 7.52 -25.80
CA LYS A 5 5.95 7.20 -25.30
C LYS A 5 5.86 6.73 -24.55
N PRO A 6 5.63 7.16 -24.05
CA PRO A 6 5.60 6.51 -23.01
C PRO A 6 5.34 5.28 -23.10
N ASN A 7 5.50 5.21 -23.23
CA ASN A 7 5.41 4.08 -23.42
C ASN A 7 4.25 3.46 -23.51
N PRO A 8 4.15 2.84 -24.15
CA PRO A 8 2.99 2.16 -24.40
C PRO A 8 2.59 1.29 -23.32
N GLU A 9 3.56 0.88 -22.70
CA GLU A 9 3.35 0.17 -21.53
C GLU A 9 2.66 1.05 -20.56
N THR A 10 2.69 2.29 -20.81
CA THR A 10 1.94 3.18 -19.97
C THR A 10 0.47 3.01 -20.17
N ARG A 11 0.06 2.25 -21.14
CA ARG A 11 -1.33 1.90 -21.28
C ARG A 11 -1.62 0.66 -20.50
N ILE A 12 -1.50 0.75 -19.22
CA ILE A 12 -1.81 -0.36 -18.38
C ILE A 12 -3.30 -0.42 -18.14
N ALA A 13 -3.77 -1.59 -17.77
CA ALA A 13 -5.18 -1.76 -17.47
C ALA A 13 -5.57 -0.83 -16.33
N PRO A 14 -6.83 -0.37 -16.31
CA PRO A 14 -7.25 0.60 -15.29
C PRO A 14 -6.96 0.17 -13.87
N PHE A 15 -7.10 -1.12 -13.56
CA PHE A 15 -6.85 -1.57 -12.19
C PHE A 15 -5.38 -1.43 -11.81
N GLN A 16 -4.49 -1.35 -12.79
CA GLN A 16 -3.07 -1.18 -12.52
C GLN A 16 -2.67 0.28 -12.35
N ARG A 17 -3.61 1.19 -12.52
CA ARG A 17 -3.33 2.60 -12.33
C ARG A 17 -3.52 3.08 -10.91
N LYS A 18 -3.85 2.18 -10.03
CA LYS A 18 -4.01 2.55 -8.63
C LYS A 18 -2.69 3.08 -8.10
N GLU A 19 -2.77 4.25 -7.51
CA GLU A 19 -1.58 4.89 -6.97
C GLU A 19 -1.23 4.31 -5.63
N MET A 20 0.07 4.11 -5.43
CA MET A 20 0.57 3.72 -4.12
C MET A 20 1.42 4.86 -3.62
N ARG A 21 0.85 5.67 -2.75
CA ARG A 21 1.56 6.81 -2.18
C ARG A 21 2.69 6.32 -1.29
N ARG A 22 3.79 7.06 -1.29
CA ARG A 22 4.98 6.63 -0.59
C ARG A 22 5.82 7.81 -0.17
N THR A 23 6.75 7.56 0.73
CA THR A 23 7.70 8.58 1.14
C THR A 23 9.01 7.90 1.55
N ILE A 24 10.09 8.69 1.61
CA ILE A 24 11.37 8.21 2.10
C ILE A 24 11.43 8.47 3.60
N HIS A 25 11.83 7.48 4.36
CA HIS A 25 12.00 7.61 5.80
C HIS A 25 13.13 6.66 6.20
N ASN A 26 14.12 7.16 6.93
CA ASN A 26 15.30 6.39 7.34
C ASN A 26 15.98 5.73 6.15
N ASN A 27 16.11 6.48 5.05
CA ASN A 27 16.80 6.03 3.83
C ASN A 27 16.13 4.86 3.14
N GLU A 28 14.85 4.63 3.35
CA GLU A 28 14.14 3.59 2.63
C GLU A 28 12.75 4.07 2.28
N TRP A 29 12.14 3.39 1.31
CA TRP A 29 10.78 3.71 0.90
C TRP A 29 9.77 3.13 1.88
N TRP A 30 8.78 3.95 2.20
CA TRP A 30 7.64 3.55 3.01
C TRP A 30 6.38 3.81 2.19
N PHE A 31 5.51 2.85 2.14
CA PHE A 31 4.31 2.89 1.29
C PHE A 31 3.06 2.94 2.15
N VAL A 32 2.06 3.70 1.69
CA VAL A 32 0.78 3.77 2.38
C VAL A 32 0.11 2.41 2.31
N VAL A 33 -0.17 1.81 3.45
CA VAL A 33 -0.63 0.43 3.52
C VAL A 33 -1.96 0.21 2.81
N VAL A 34 -2.93 1.12 3.01
CA VAL A 34 -4.23 0.94 2.35
C VAL A 34 -4.13 1.04 0.84
N ASP A 35 -3.17 1.80 0.33
CA ASP A 35 -2.97 1.89 -1.12
C ASP A 35 -2.48 0.56 -1.68
N VAL A 36 -1.57 -0.09 -0.95
CA VAL A 36 -1.06 -1.39 -1.37
C VAL A 36 -2.17 -2.44 -1.34
N VAL A 37 -2.96 -2.44 -0.28
CA VAL A 37 -4.09 -3.36 -0.16
C VAL A 37 -5.07 -3.13 -1.30
N ALA A 38 -5.36 -1.87 -1.61
CA ALA A 38 -6.27 -1.55 -2.71
C ALA A 38 -5.73 -2.04 -4.05
N ALA A 39 -4.42 -1.92 -4.25
CA ALA A 39 -3.80 -2.34 -5.51
C ALA A 39 -3.83 -3.86 -5.67
N LEU A 40 -3.78 -4.59 -4.58
CA LEU A 40 -3.67 -6.05 -4.63
C LEU A 40 -4.99 -6.79 -4.51
N THR A 41 -6.09 -6.13 -4.14
CA THR A 41 -7.30 -6.86 -3.78
C THR A 41 -8.54 -6.32 -4.44
N ASP A 42 -8.73 -5.43 -5.14
CA ASP A 42 -10.00 -4.90 -5.65
C ASP A 42 -11.03 -4.63 -4.56
N ALA A 43 -10.60 -4.50 -3.33
CA ALA A 43 -11.52 -4.23 -2.24
C ALA A 43 -12.15 -2.85 -2.42
N ALA A 44 -13.47 -2.77 -2.26
CA ALA A 44 -14.16 -1.49 -2.35
C ALA A 44 -13.78 -0.58 -1.19
N ASN A 45 -13.46 -1.19 -0.05
CA ASN A 45 -13.03 -0.46 1.13
C ASN A 45 -11.75 -1.10 1.66
N PRO A 46 -10.58 -0.61 1.22
CA PRO A 46 -9.30 -1.22 1.63
C PRO A 46 -9.05 -1.17 3.13
N THR A 47 -9.50 -0.11 3.80
CA THR A 47 -9.34 -0.01 5.25
C THR A 47 -10.08 -1.12 5.96
N ASP A 48 -11.31 -1.36 5.56
CA ASP A 48 -12.12 -2.42 6.14
C ASP A 48 -11.53 -3.79 5.84
N TYR A 49 -11.04 -3.99 4.62
CA TYR A 49 -10.37 -5.23 4.22
C TYR A 49 -9.17 -5.49 5.12
N LEU A 50 -8.35 -4.47 5.33
CA LEU A 50 -7.16 -4.59 6.17
C LEU A 50 -7.54 -4.96 7.61
N ASN A 51 -8.59 -4.34 8.13
CA ASN A 51 -9.05 -4.66 9.47
C ASN A 51 -9.51 -6.11 9.57
N LYS A 52 -10.14 -6.62 8.53
CA LYS A 52 -10.55 -8.02 8.50
C LYS A 52 -9.36 -8.96 8.49
N ILE A 53 -8.33 -8.64 7.71
CA ILE A 53 -7.12 -9.45 7.69
C ILE A 53 -6.50 -9.50 9.08
N ARG A 54 -6.42 -8.36 9.74
CA ARG A 54 -5.82 -8.29 11.06
C ARG A 54 -6.60 -9.11 12.08
N ARG A 55 -7.92 -9.15 11.95
CA ARG A 55 -8.74 -9.94 12.86
C ARG A 55 -8.58 -11.43 12.62
N ARG A 56 -8.29 -11.83 11.38
CA ARG A 56 -8.14 -13.24 11.03
C ARG A 56 -6.74 -13.77 11.27
N ASP A 57 -5.75 -12.90 11.33
CA ASP A 57 -4.36 -13.30 11.47
C ASP A 57 -3.81 -12.74 12.78
N PRO A 58 -3.88 -13.52 13.87
CA PRO A 58 -3.41 -13.02 15.17
C PRO A 58 -1.94 -12.64 15.19
N GLU A 59 -1.12 -13.31 14.39
CA GLU A 59 0.30 -12.98 14.32
C GLU A 59 0.50 -11.60 13.70
N LEU A 60 -0.25 -11.31 12.65
CA LEU A 60 -0.18 -10.00 12.05
C LEU A 60 -0.69 -8.93 13.01
N ALA A 61 -1.81 -9.18 13.66
CA ALA A 61 -2.37 -8.22 14.61
C ALA A 61 -1.37 -7.91 15.72
N LYS A 62 -0.69 -8.94 16.19
CA LYS A 62 0.27 -8.79 17.28
C LYS A 62 1.48 -7.95 16.89
N GLY A 63 1.98 -8.14 15.67
CA GLY A 63 3.16 -7.43 15.20
C GLY A 63 2.87 -6.16 14.42
N TYR A 64 1.60 -5.83 14.24
CA TYR A 64 1.23 -4.75 13.32
C TYR A 64 1.87 -3.42 13.69
N GLY A 65 1.88 -3.08 14.97
CA GLY A 65 2.44 -1.82 15.43
C GLY A 65 3.95 -1.70 15.24
N HIS A 66 4.63 -2.81 15.01
CA HIS A 66 6.07 -2.81 14.76
C HIS A 66 6.41 -2.60 13.28
N ILE A 67 5.47 -2.90 12.39
CA ILE A 67 5.74 -2.81 10.96
C ILE A 67 5.01 -1.66 10.29
N VAL A 68 4.02 -1.07 10.94
CA VAL A 68 3.22 0.02 10.38
C VAL A 68 3.39 1.26 11.25
N HIS A 69 3.78 2.36 10.62
CA HIS A 69 3.99 3.63 11.31
C HIS A 69 3.31 4.76 10.55
N PRO A 70 2.68 5.70 11.25
CA PRO A 70 2.12 6.88 10.57
C PRO A 70 3.25 7.80 10.13
N LEU A 71 3.24 8.16 8.86
CA LEU A 71 4.22 9.07 8.29
C LEU A 71 3.49 10.17 7.52
N LEU A 72 4.14 11.32 7.42
CA LEU A 72 3.55 12.45 6.72
C LEU A 72 3.61 12.22 5.22
N ILE A 73 2.47 12.24 4.58
CA ILE A 73 2.34 12.02 3.13
C ILE A 73 1.67 13.24 2.52
N GLN A 74 2.21 13.72 1.41
CA GLN A 74 1.56 14.79 0.66
C GLN A 74 0.38 14.20 -0.11
N THR A 75 -0.78 14.80 0.09
CA THR A 75 -1.98 14.39 -0.64
C THR A 75 -2.58 15.61 -1.33
N THR A 76 -3.57 15.39 -2.17
CA THR A 76 -4.24 16.48 -2.86
C THR A 76 -4.94 17.43 -1.87
N GLY A 77 -5.29 16.93 -0.70
CA GLY A 77 -5.88 17.76 0.34
C GLY A 77 -4.86 18.34 1.31
N GLY A 78 -3.56 18.21 1.00
CA GLY A 78 -2.48 18.68 1.87
C GLY A 78 -1.80 17.53 2.58
N PRO A 79 -0.81 17.83 3.44
CA PRO A 79 -0.10 16.77 4.15
C PRO A 79 -0.98 16.08 5.18
N GLN A 80 -0.88 14.76 5.24
CA GLN A 80 -1.64 13.94 6.19
C GLN A 80 -0.75 12.84 6.73
N ASN A 81 -1.00 12.44 7.98
CA ASN A 81 -0.33 11.27 8.54
C ASN A 81 -1.09 10.03 8.14
N LEU A 82 -0.44 9.16 7.39
CA LEU A 82 -1.05 7.94 6.92
C LEU A 82 -0.19 6.75 7.33
N ASN A 83 -0.84 5.64 7.61
CA ASN A 83 -0.12 4.44 8.02
C ASN A 83 0.67 3.86 6.87
N CYS A 84 1.97 3.70 7.08
CA CYS A 84 2.91 3.24 6.07
C CYS A 84 3.71 2.06 6.58
N ALA A 85 4.23 1.29 5.64
CA ALA A 85 5.14 0.20 5.95
C ALA A 85 6.25 0.19 4.91
N ASN A 86 7.44 -0.26 5.33
CA ASN A 86 8.55 -0.45 4.40
C ASN A 86 8.38 -1.79 3.70
N SER A 87 9.35 -2.17 2.85
CA SER A 87 9.25 -3.40 2.07
C SER A 87 9.04 -4.62 2.95
N GLU A 88 9.75 -4.70 4.03
CA GLU A 88 9.68 -5.84 4.94
C GLU A 88 8.30 -5.95 5.56
N GLY A 89 7.78 -4.84 6.06
CA GLY A 89 6.45 -4.82 6.65
C GLY A 89 5.37 -5.11 5.64
N LEU A 90 5.50 -4.56 4.43
CA LEU A 90 4.55 -4.84 3.37
C LEU A 90 4.51 -6.32 3.03
N PHE A 91 5.69 -6.94 2.95
CA PHE A 91 5.77 -8.35 2.64
C PHE A 91 4.99 -9.17 3.66
N ARG A 92 5.11 -8.81 4.92
CA ARG A 92 4.37 -9.51 5.98
C ARG A 92 2.86 -9.34 5.81
N ILE A 93 2.43 -8.12 5.47
CA ILE A 93 1.00 -7.86 5.26
C ILE A 93 0.50 -8.63 4.04
N ILE A 94 1.27 -8.63 2.97
CA ILE A 94 0.89 -9.33 1.74
C ILE A 94 0.71 -10.82 1.99
N GLN A 95 1.55 -11.40 2.82
CA GLN A 95 1.45 -12.82 3.17
C GLN A 95 0.12 -13.15 3.84
N SER A 96 -0.52 -12.19 4.46
CA SER A 96 -1.80 -12.40 5.13
C SER A 96 -2.99 -12.23 4.20
N ILE A 97 -2.76 -11.75 2.98
CA ILE A 97 -3.83 -11.59 1.99
C ILE A 97 -4.08 -12.93 1.33
N PRO A 98 -5.31 -13.46 1.41
CA PRO A 98 -5.57 -14.76 0.79
C PRO A 98 -5.38 -14.71 -0.72
N SER A 99 -4.81 -15.76 -1.26
CA SER A 99 -4.69 -15.90 -2.71
C SER A 99 -5.99 -16.43 -3.27
N PRO A 100 -6.37 -15.97 -4.46
CA PRO A 100 -7.56 -16.48 -5.11
C PRO A 100 -7.40 -17.95 -5.53
#